data_9d23781f5f40fa9328016cbd6728fdd5
#
_entry.id   9d23781f5f40fa9328016cbd6728fdd5
#
_cell.length_a   1.000
_cell.length_b   1.000
_cell.length_c   1.000
_cell.angle_alpha   90.00
_cell.angle_beta   90.00
_cell.angle_gamma   90.00
#
_symmetry.space_group_name_H-M   'P 1'
#
loop_
_entity.id
_entity.type
_entity.pdbx_description
1 polymer ?
#
loop_
_entity_poly.entity_id
_entity_poly.type
_entity_poly.pdbx_seq_one_letter_code
_entity_poly.pdbx_strand_id
1 'polypeptide(L)'
;KFNGTNMLILVFAIIIASVGLNVNSAAVVIGAMLISPLMGPIVAVGAGLGVMDLLLVRRSLKNLGFAVGASLITSTLYFMVSPLSEAHSEILARTTPTIWDVLIALAGGFAGIVATASKEKNRGNVVPGVAIATALMPPLCTAGFGLAHLNMPYFFGALYLFTINSVFISISALLTVRWLGYPSVAQKDEKISSRIRRYTTLIVIATVVPSIYLAYRLVGQNVYKTKAEKLI
;
A
#
# COMPACT_ATOMS: atom_id res chain seq x y z
N LYS A 1 4.47 -16.45 8.10
CA LYS A 1 5.89 -16.35 7.74
C LYS A 1 5.96 -15.88 6.30
N PHE A 2 6.75 -14.85 6.02
CA PHE A 2 7.14 -14.48 4.66
C PHE A 2 8.10 -15.57 4.19
N ASN A 3 7.60 -16.55 3.43
CA ASN A 3 8.39 -17.69 2.98
C ASN A 3 9.22 -17.28 1.75
N GLY A 4 10.34 -17.97 1.50
CA GLY A 4 11.18 -17.73 0.32
C GLY A 4 10.39 -17.76 -0.99
N THR A 5 9.37 -18.61 -1.10
CA THR A 5 8.44 -18.66 -2.23
C THR A 5 7.70 -17.34 -2.45
N ASN A 6 7.20 -16.69 -1.39
CA ASN A 6 6.52 -15.39 -1.50
C ASN A 6 7.47 -14.28 -1.94
N MET A 7 8.76 -14.35 -1.55
CA MET A 7 9.78 -13.42 -2.03
C MET A 7 10.05 -13.59 -3.51
N LEU A 8 10.17 -14.83 -4.00
CA LEU A 8 10.36 -15.09 -5.43
C LEU A 8 9.15 -14.60 -6.24
N ILE A 9 7.93 -14.90 -5.79
CA ILE A 9 6.71 -14.42 -6.44
C ILE A 9 6.71 -12.87 -6.49
N LEU A 10 7.11 -12.20 -5.39
CA LEU A 10 7.21 -10.74 -5.37
C LEU A 10 8.21 -10.22 -6.39
N VAL A 11 9.41 -10.81 -6.46
CA VAL A 11 10.46 -10.40 -7.42
C VAL A 11 9.95 -10.50 -8.84
N PHE A 12 9.36 -11.64 -9.23
CA PHE A 12 8.80 -11.80 -10.58
C PHE A 12 7.64 -10.83 -10.84
N ALA A 13 6.76 -10.63 -9.86
CA ALA A 13 5.66 -9.68 -9.99
C ALA A 13 6.19 -8.24 -10.22
N ILE A 14 7.24 -7.83 -9.49
CA ILE A 14 7.88 -6.52 -9.66
C ILE A 14 8.54 -6.39 -11.04
N ILE A 15 9.20 -7.44 -11.55
CA ILE A 15 9.78 -7.42 -12.90
C ILE A 15 8.65 -7.21 -13.93
N ILE A 16 7.58 -8.00 -13.87
CA ILE A 16 6.45 -7.89 -14.81
C ILE A 16 5.81 -6.49 -14.72
N ALA A 17 5.62 -5.94 -13.51
CA ALA A 17 5.08 -4.61 -13.33
C ALA A 17 6.01 -3.53 -13.90
N SER A 18 7.32 -3.66 -13.68
CA SER A 18 8.32 -2.72 -14.20
C SER A 18 8.36 -2.75 -15.74
N VAL A 19 8.26 -3.95 -16.35
CA VAL A 19 8.07 -4.09 -17.79
C VAL A 19 6.80 -3.37 -18.24
N GLY A 20 5.67 -3.63 -17.56
CA GLY A 20 4.38 -3.02 -17.89
C GLY A 20 4.40 -1.49 -17.83
N LEU A 21 5.05 -0.91 -16.81
CA LEU A 21 5.26 0.54 -16.68
C LEU A 21 6.14 1.08 -17.81
N ASN A 22 7.19 0.33 -18.17
CA ASN A 22 8.16 0.73 -19.18
C ASN A 22 7.56 0.74 -20.60
N VAL A 23 6.70 -0.24 -20.91
CA VAL A 23 5.99 -0.32 -22.19
C VAL A 23 4.63 0.41 -22.17
N ASN A 24 4.34 1.16 -21.11
CA ASN A 24 3.11 1.92 -20.93
C ASN A 24 1.83 1.07 -21.03
N SER A 25 1.87 -0.17 -20.54
CA SER A 25 0.76 -1.12 -20.59
C SER A 25 0.10 -1.32 -19.22
N ALA A 26 -1.02 -0.63 -18.98
CA ALA A 26 -1.81 -0.80 -17.77
C ALA A 26 -2.27 -2.26 -17.56
N ALA A 27 -2.58 -2.99 -18.63
CA ALA A 27 -3.02 -4.39 -18.55
C ALA A 27 -1.93 -5.31 -17.96
N VAL A 28 -0.68 -5.15 -18.38
CA VAL A 28 0.46 -5.91 -17.85
C VAL A 28 0.71 -5.57 -16.38
N VAL A 29 0.63 -4.29 -16.03
CA VAL A 29 0.78 -3.81 -14.66
C VAL A 29 -0.31 -4.43 -13.76
N ILE A 30 -1.58 -4.42 -14.19
CA ILE A 30 -2.70 -5.04 -13.48
C ILE A 30 -2.46 -6.56 -13.30
N GLY A 31 -2.02 -7.26 -14.34
CA GLY A 31 -1.69 -8.68 -14.26
C GLY A 31 -0.62 -8.98 -13.20
N ALA A 32 0.42 -8.18 -13.13
CA ALA A 32 1.48 -8.30 -12.13
C ALA A 32 0.97 -8.07 -10.70
N MET A 33 0.06 -7.11 -10.52
CA MET A 33 -0.54 -6.81 -9.21
C MET A 33 -1.34 -7.99 -8.63
N LEU A 34 -1.99 -8.79 -9.49
CA LEU A 34 -2.80 -9.95 -9.08
C LEU A 34 -1.98 -11.03 -8.36
N ILE A 35 -0.71 -11.17 -8.71
CA ILE A 35 0.19 -12.16 -8.13
C ILE A 35 1.03 -11.62 -6.97
N SER A 36 0.97 -10.31 -6.70
CA SER A 36 1.81 -9.66 -5.70
C SER A 36 1.39 -9.97 -4.26
N PRO A 37 2.29 -10.42 -3.39
CA PRO A 37 2.00 -10.71 -1.98
C PRO A 37 2.06 -9.46 -1.06
N LEU A 38 2.14 -8.23 -1.60
CA LEU A 38 2.28 -6.99 -0.80
C LEU A 38 1.06 -6.67 0.07
N MET A 39 -0.14 -7.10 -0.35
CA MET A 39 -1.37 -6.84 0.38
C MET A 39 -1.37 -7.43 1.80
N GLY A 40 -0.89 -8.66 1.95
CA GLY A 40 -0.97 -9.41 3.22
C GLY A 40 -0.37 -8.66 4.41
N PRO A 41 0.88 -8.20 4.35
CA PRO A 41 1.52 -7.45 5.44
C PRO A 41 0.78 -6.18 5.83
N ILE A 42 0.27 -5.39 4.87
CA ILE A 42 -0.38 -4.10 5.14
C ILE A 42 -1.74 -4.31 5.82
N VAL A 43 -2.54 -5.23 5.31
CA VAL A 43 -3.82 -5.61 5.92
C VAL A 43 -3.60 -6.18 7.31
N ALA A 44 -2.55 -7.00 7.51
CA ALA A 44 -2.21 -7.56 8.82
C ALA A 44 -1.74 -6.48 9.83
N VAL A 45 -1.12 -5.38 9.39
CA VAL A 45 -0.84 -4.23 10.27
C VAL A 45 -2.15 -3.63 10.79
N GLY A 46 -3.08 -3.31 9.88
CA GLY A 46 -4.37 -2.74 10.26
C GLY A 46 -5.20 -3.67 11.15
N ALA A 47 -5.28 -4.95 10.79
CA ALA A 47 -5.98 -5.95 11.60
C ALA A 47 -5.34 -6.11 12.99
N GLY A 48 -4.01 -6.19 13.08
CA GLY A 48 -3.28 -6.28 14.35
C GLY A 48 -3.52 -5.07 15.25
N LEU A 49 -3.60 -3.86 14.69
CA LEU A 49 -4.00 -2.66 15.42
C LEU A 49 -5.47 -2.74 15.89
N GLY A 50 -6.35 -3.31 15.06
CA GLY A 50 -7.77 -3.50 15.37
C GLY A 50 -7.99 -4.42 16.55
N VAL A 51 -7.32 -5.59 16.60
CA VAL A 51 -7.40 -6.57 17.70
C VAL A 51 -6.40 -6.32 18.83
N MET A 52 -5.64 -5.22 18.78
CA MET A 52 -4.59 -4.86 19.77
C MET A 52 -3.50 -5.93 19.93
N ASP A 53 -3.11 -6.59 18.83
CA ASP A 53 -1.99 -7.54 18.79
C ASP A 53 -0.70 -6.87 18.27
N LEU A 54 0.10 -6.35 19.20
CA LEU A 54 1.37 -5.70 18.86
C LEU A 54 2.40 -6.65 18.24
N LEU A 55 2.34 -7.95 18.57
CA LEU A 55 3.25 -8.93 18.00
C LEU A 55 2.96 -9.13 16.51
N LEU A 56 1.66 -9.21 16.15
CA LEU A 56 1.22 -9.26 14.75
C LEU A 56 1.64 -7.99 14.01
N VAL A 57 1.42 -6.81 14.59
CA VAL A 57 1.82 -5.52 13.99
C VAL A 57 3.32 -5.50 13.71
N ARG A 58 4.16 -5.83 14.71
CA ARG A 58 5.62 -5.83 14.56
C ARG A 58 6.11 -6.82 13.50
N ARG A 59 5.54 -8.02 13.46
CA ARG A 59 5.87 -9.03 12.44
C ARG A 59 5.47 -8.57 11.05
N SER A 60 4.29 -7.96 10.93
CA SER A 60 3.76 -7.47 9.64
C SER A 60 4.56 -6.29 9.12
N LEU A 61 4.94 -5.32 9.97
CA LEU A 61 5.83 -4.22 9.60
C LEU A 61 7.21 -4.69 9.16
N LYS A 62 7.78 -5.70 9.86
CA LYS A 62 9.05 -6.31 9.43
C LYS A 62 8.93 -6.95 8.05
N ASN A 63 7.87 -7.72 7.82
CA ASN A 63 7.63 -8.35 6.52
C ASN A 63 7.38 -7.32 5.42
N LEU A 64 6.65 -6.24 5.72
CA LEU A 64 6.44 -5.12 4.80
C LEU A 64 7.78 -4.44 4.44
N GLY A 65 8.63 -4.15 5.42
CA GLY A 65 9.94 -3.56 5.18
C GLY A 65 10.81 -4.41 4.26
N PHE A 66 10.84 -5.73 4.46
CA PHE A 66 11.54 -6.66 3.57
C PHE A 66 10.94 -6.65 2.16
N ALA A 67 9.61 -6.66 2.05
CA ALA A 67 8.94 -6.65 0.77
C ALA A 67 9.19 -5.34 -0.01
N VAL A 68 9.11 -4.20 0.66
CA VAL A 68 9.42 -2.88 0.08
C VAL A 68 10.89 -2.81 -0.37
N GLY A 69 11.83 -3.23 0.47
CA GLY A 69 13.26 -3.27 0.12
C GLY A 69 13.54 -4.15 -1.10
N ALA A 70 13.00 -5.37 -1.11
CA ALA A 70 13.13 -6.27 -2.26
C ALA A 70 12.52 -5.68 -3.53
N SER A 71 11.34 -5.05 -3.42
CA SER A 71 10.67 -4.41 -4.57
C SER A 71 11.49 -3.26 -5.13
N LEU A 72 12.02 -2.37 -4.28
CA LEU A 72 12.86 -1.25 -4.71
C LEU A 72 14.14 -1.74 -5.38
N ILE A 73 14.84 -2.71 -4.78
CA ILE A 73 16.07 -3.27 -5.36
C ILE A 73 15.77 -3.89 -6.73
N THR A 74 14.76 -4.75 -6.81
CA THR A 74 14.41 -5.45 -8.07
C THR A 74 14.01 -4.46 -9.15
N SER A 75 13.17 -3.48 -8.84
CA SER A 75 12.71 -2.47 -9.79
C SER A 75 13.87 -1.57 -10.24
N THR A 76 14.71 -1.11 -9.31
CA THR A 76 15.88 -0.28 -9.65
C THR A 76 16.83 -1.03 -10.59
N LEU A 77 17.16 -2.30 -10.27
CA LEU A 77 18.00 -3.12 -11.12
C LEU A 77 17.42 -3.31 -12.53
N TYR A 78 16.10 -3.55 -12.61
CA TYR A 78 15.41 -3.67 -13.89
C TYR A 78 15.56 -2.39 -14.73
N PHE A 79 15.26 -1.21 -14.15
CA PHE A 79 15.33 0.05 -14.88
C PHE A 79 16.76 0.51 -15.18
N MET A 80 17.76 0.09 -14.42
CA MET A 80 19.16 0.32 -14.73
C MET A 80 19.63 -0.46 -15.96
N VAL A 81 19.08 -1.66 -16.18
CA VAL A 81 19.42 -2.53 -17.32
C VAL A 81 18.54 -2.23 -18.55
N SER A 82 17.37 -1.67 -18.35
CA SER A 82 16.41 -1.37 -19.42
C SER A 82 16.96 -0.26 -20.34
N PRO A 83 16.90 -0.43 -21.66
CA PRO A 83 17.29 0.61 -22.61
C PRO A 83 16.26 1.76 -22.73
N LEU A 84 15.04 1.56 -22.19
CA LEU A 84 13.98 2.55 -22.24
C LEU A 84 14.05 3.41 -20.98
N SER A 85 14.45 4.67 -21.13
CA SER A 85 14.65 5.63 -20.03
C SER A 85 13.56 6.70 -19.95
N GLU A 86 12.57 6.67 -20.86
CA GLU A 86 11.50 7.67 -20.89
C GLU A 86 10.43 7.37 -19.84
N ALA A 87 10.03 8.42 -19.11
CA ALA A 87 8.93 8.34 -18.16
C ALA A 87 7.58 8.46 -18.89
N HIS A 88 6.96 7.33 -19.19
CA HIS A 88 5.63 7.28 -19.80
C HIS A 88 4.51 7.66 -18.82
N SER A 89 3.30 7.84 -19.34
CA SER A 89 2.12 8.29 -18.56
C SER A 89 1.81 7.41 -17.35
N GLU A 90 1.99 6.08 -17.45
CA GLU A 90 1.80 5.16 -16.33
C GLU A 90 2.80 5.40 -15.19
N ILE A 91 4.05 5.78 -15.48
CA ILE A 91 5.05 6.13 -14.47
C ILE A 91 4.69 7.49 -13.86
N LEU A 92 4.41 8.50 -14.69
CA LEU A 92 4.11 9.85 -14.23
C LEU A 92 2.86 9.91 -13.35
N ALA A 93 1.82 9.13 -13.67
CA ALA A 93 0.59 9.03 -12.88
C ALA A 93 0.85 8.56 -11.43
N ARG A 94 1.98 7.91 -11.15
CA ARG A 94 2.33 7.39 -9.81
C ARG A 94 3.30 8.27 -9.03
N THR A 95 3.67 9.43 -9.56
CA THR A 95 4.58 10.38 -8.90
C THR A 95 3.84 11.43 -8.06
N THR A 96 2.56 11.65 -8.32
CA THR A 96 1.74 12.66 -7.63
C THR A 96 0.48 12.02 -7.04
N PRO A 97 0.34 11.96 -5.70
CA PRO A 97 -0.88 11.44 -5.07
C PRO A 97 -2.09 12.31 -5.39
N THR A 98 -3.24 11.64 -5.52
CA THR A 98 -4.53 12.29 -5.72
C THR A 98 -5.51 11.89 -4.61
N ILE A 99 -6.62 12.63 -4.47
CA ILE A 99 -7.67 12.25 -3.53
C ILE A 99 -8.33 10.91 -3.91
N TRP A 100 -8.33 10.60 -5.21
CA TRP A 100 -8.88 9.36 -5.72
C TRP A 100 -8.09 8.14 -5.26
N ASP A 101 -6.76 8.25 -5.14
CA ASP A 101 -5.90 7.20 -4.60
C ASP A 101 -6.28 6.88 -3.15
N VAL A 102 -6.57 7.89 -2.34
CA VAL A 102 -7.04 7.73 -0.95
C VAL A 102 -8.38 7.00 -0.90
N LEU A 103 -9.34 7.38 -1.76
CA LEU A 103 -10.66 6.72 -1.82
C LEU A 103 -10.54 5.27 -2.27
N ILE A 104 -9.70 4.99 -3.27
CA ILE A 104 -9.43 3.63 -3.75
C ILE A 104 -8.76 2.80 -2.63
N ALA A 105 -7.79 3.37 -1.92
CA ALA A 105 -7.11 2.69 -0.82
C ALA A 105 -8.08 2.36 0.33
N LEU A 106 -8.97 3.29 0.70
CA LEU A 106 -10.00 3.07 1.71
C LEU A 106 -10.97 1.96 1.28
N ALA A 107 -11.60 2.10 0.11
CA ALA A 107 -12.56 1.13 -0.40
C ALA A 107 -11.92 -0.26 -0.59
N GLY A 108 -10.71 -0.30 -1.16
CA GLY A 108 -9.94 -1.53 -1.33
C GLY A 108 -9.60 -2.20 0.00
N GLY A 109 -9.22 -1.42 1.01
CA GLY A 109 -8.93 -1.91 2.36
C GLY A 109 -10.18 -2.53 3.02
N PHE A 110 -11.35 -1.88 2.93
CA PHE A 110 -12.62 -2.44 3.42
C PHE A 110 -12.96 -3.74 2.70
N ALA A 111 -12.95 -3.74 1.37
CA ALA A 111 -13.25 -4.92 0.56
C ALA A 111 -12.30 -6.09 0.88
N GLY A 112 -11.01 -5.81 1.04
CA GLY A 112 -9.99 -6.82 1.34
C GLY A 112 -10.20 -7.53 2.66
N ILE A 113 -10.56 -6.80 3.72
CA ILE A 113 -10.85 -7.40 5.03
C ILE A 113 -12.16 -8.19 4.99
N VAL A 114 -13.23 -7.63 4.41
CA VAL A 114 -14.51 -8.33 4.31
C VAL A 114 -14.34 -9.66 3.57
N ALA A 115 -13.57 -9.67 2.47
CA ALA A 115 -13.29 -10.90 1.72
C ALA A 115 -12.45 -11.92 2.51
N THR A 116 -11.47 -11.46 3.31
CA THR A 116 -10.66 -12.36 4.14
C THR A 116 -11.41 -12.87 5.36
N ALA A 117 -12.37 -12.08 5.87
CA ALA A 117 -13.22 -12.43 7.02
C ALA A 117 -14.39 -13.36 6.63
N SER A 118 -14.81 -13.34 5.36
CA SER A 118 -15.89 -14.19 4.86
C SER A 118 -15.48 -15.67 4.95
N LYS A 119 -16.28 -16.45 5.70
CA LYS A 119 -16.09 -17.90 5.88
C LYS A 119 -16.54 -18.73 4.67
N GLU A 120 -17.11 -18.11 3.67
CA GLU A 120 -17.56 -18.85 2.47
C GLU A 120 -16.39 -19.47 1.72
N LYS A 121 -16.55 -20.76 1.43
CA LYS A 121 -15.60 -21.60 0.67
C LYS A 121 -15.30 -21.11 -0.76
N ASN A 122 -15.96 -20.07 -1.21
CA ASN A 122 -15.71 -19.41 -2.50
C ASN A 122 -14.47 -18.50 -2.43
N ARG A 123 -13.30 -19.12 -2.23
CA ARG A 123 -11.97 -18.48 -2.36
C ARG A 123 -11.66 -17.98 -3.78
N GLY A 124 -12.62 -17.97 -4.68
CA GLY A 124 -12.49 -17.50 -6.05
C GLY A 124 -12.57 -15.99 -6.25
N ASN A 125 -12.98 -15.23 -5.24
CA ASN A 125 -13.02 -13.76 -5.35
C ASN A 125 -11.64 -13.16 -5.05
N VAL A 126 -10.76 -13.24 -6.01
CA VAL A 126 -9.45 -12.56 -6.08
C VAL A 126 -9.62 -11.02 -6.10
N VAL A 127 -10.83 -10.56 -6.41
CA VAL A 127 -11.19 -9.15 -6.67
C VAL A 127 -10.79 -8.15 -5.57
N PRO A 128 -10.98 -8.41 -4.26
CA PRO A 128 -10.58 -7.44 -3.24
C PRO A 128 -9.06 -7.27 -3.11
N GLY A 129 -8.30 -8.33 -3.37
CA GLY A 129 -6.85 -8.27 -3.39
C GLY A 129 -6.31 -7.40 -4.52
N VAL A 130 -7.02 -7.37 -5.65
CA VAL A 130 -6.68 -6.56 -6.82
C VAL A 130 -6.75 -5.07 -6.50
N ALA A 131 -7.84 -4.59 -5.91
CA ALA A 131 -8.02 -3.17 -5.61
C ALA A 131 -6.93 -2.64 -4.66
N ILE A 132 -6.51 -3.45 -3.68
CA ILE A 132 -5.40 -3.09 -2.77
C ILE A 132 -4.06 -3.13 -3.51
N ALA A 133 -3.82 -4.16 -4.31
CA ALA A 133 -2.57 -4.31 -5.04
C ALA A 133 -2.36 -3.20 -6.08
N THR A 134 -3.44 -2.69 -6.71
CA THR A 134 -3.39 -1.57 -7.66
C THR A 134 -2.85 -0.28 -7.03
N ALA A 135 -3.09 -0.08 -5.74
CA ALA A 135 -2.63 1.09 -5.01
C ALA A 135 -1.18 1.01 -4.52
N LEU A 136 -0.58 -0.19 -4.45
CA LEU A 136 0.69 -0.39 -3.74
C LEU A 136 1.89 -0.70 -4.64
N MET A 137 1.70 -1.57 -5.61
CA MET A 137 2.83 -2.10 -6.40
C MET A 137 3.39 -1.10 -7.41
N PRO A 138 2.58 -0.40 -8.22
CA PRO A 138 3.11 0.53 -9.20
C PRO A 138 3.90 1.69 -8.61
N PRO A 139 3.48 2.30 -7.47
CA PRO A 139 4.29 3.32 -6.83
C PRO A 139 5.68 2.83 -6.40
N LEU A 140 5.82 1.57 -5.92
CA LEU A 140 7.13 1.02 -5.59
C LEU A 140 8.01 0.82 -6.83
N CYS A 141 7.43 0.36 -7.94
CA CYS A 141 8.14 0.23 -9.20
C CYS A 141 8.56 1.61 -9.75
N THR A 142 7.69 2.61 -9.66
CA THR A 142 8.00 4.00 -10.05
C THR A 142 9.08 4.62 -9.15
N ALA A 143 9.08 4.30 -7.85
CA ALA A 143 10.17 4.71 -6.97
C ALA A 143 11.50 4.08 -7.39
N GLY A 144 11.50 2.80 -7.79
CA GLY A 144 12.68 2.15 -8.36
C GLY A 144 13.16 2.79 -9.67
N PHE A 145 12.23 3.22 -10.54
CA PHE A 145 12.55 4.02 -11.72
C PHE A 145 13.24 5.34 -11.34
N GLY A 146 12.70 6.07 -10.35
CA GLY A 146 13.28 7.30 -9.83
C GLY A 146 14.72 7.10 -9.33
N LEU A 147 14.99 6.00 -8.61
CA LEU A 147 16.33 5.66 -8.14
C LEU A 147 17.28 5.33 -9.29
N ALA A 148 16.83 4.53 -10.26
CA ALA A 148 17.66 4.12 -11.41
C ALA A 148 18.10 5.31 -12.25
N HIS A 149 17.27 6.34 -12.39
CA HIS A 149 17.55 7.54 -13.18
C HIS A 149 17.99 8.74 -12.32
N LEU A 150 18.29 8.54 -11.02
CA LEU A 150 18.67 9.59 -10.05
C LEU A 150 17.66 10.75 -9.99
N ASN A 151 16.40 10.49 -10.32
CA ASN A 151 15.32 11.45 -10.28
C ASN A 151 14.64 11.42 -8.90
N MET A 152 15.15 12.20 -7.95
CA MET A 152 14.65 12.25 -6.59
C MET A 152 13.18 12.70 -6.47
N PRO A 153 12.67 13.67 -7.26
CA PRO A 153 11.25 13.99 -7.29
C PRO A 153 10.36 12.78 -7.59
N TYR A 154 10.71 11.93 -8.54
CA TYR A 154 9.95 10.72 -8.86
C TYR A 154 10.05 9.68 -7.74
N PHE A 155 11.23 9.48 -7.18
CA PHE A 155 11.43 8.58 -6.05
C PHE A 155 10.56 8.96 -4.86
N PHE A 156 10.69 10.19 -4.38
CA PHE A 156 9.96 10.64 -3.19
C PHE A 156 8.46 10.76 -3.45
N GLY A 157 8.03 11.20 -4.63
CA GLY A 157 6.62 11.28 -5.01
C GLY A 157 5.94 9.91 -5.00
N ALA A 158 6.57 8.92 -5.62
CA ALA A 158 6.06 7.56 -5.67
C ALA A 158 6.09 6.87 -4.30
N LEU A 159 7.17 7.04 -3.51
CA LEU A 159 7.25 6.49 -2.16
C LEU A 159 6.21 7.12 -1.22
N TYR A 160 5.94 8.40 -1.39
CA TYR A 160 4.89 9.12 -0.67
C TYR A 160 3.51 8.57 -1.01
N LEU A 161 3.20 8.35 -2.29
CA LEU A 161 1.95 7.72 -2.73
C LEU A 161 1.79 6.30 -2.14
N PHE A 162 2.84 5.48 -2.18
CA PHE A 162 2.85 4.17 -1.54
C PHE A 162 2.53 4.25 -0.05
N THR A 163 3.14 5.21 0.65
CA THR A 163 2.96 5.38 2.09
C THR A 163 1.53 5.77 2.43
N ILE A 164 0.96 6.76 1.72
CA ILE A 164 -0.44 7.18 1.90
C ILE A 164 -1.37 5.98 1.70
N ASN A 165 -1.25 5.27 0.59
CA ASN A 165 -2.10 4.13 0.28
C ASN A 165 -1.99 3.03 1.35
N SER A 166 -0.76 2.71 1.79
CA SER A 166 -0.51 1.73 2.86
C SER A 166 -1.19 2.10 4.17
N VAL A 167 -1.15 3.39 4.53
CA VAL A 167 -1.78 3.91 5.73
C VAL A 167 -3.31 3.81 5.65
N PHE A 168 -3.91 4.26 4.55
CA PHE A 168 -5.37 4.25 4.41
C PHE A 168 -5.92 2.82 4.31
N ILE A 169 -5.23 1.90 3.64
CA ILE A 169 -5.56 0.46 3.65
C ILE A 169 -5.49 -0.10 5.08
N SER A 170 -4.45 0.23 5.84
CA SER A 170 -4.32 -0.23 7.23
C SER A 170 -5.43 0.35 8.13
N ILE A 171 -5.83 1.61 7.94
CA ILE A 171 -6.94 2.24 8.67
C ILE A 171 -8.25 1.54 8.32
N SER A 172 -8.53 1.27 7.05
CA SER A 172 -9.72 0.53 6.62
C SER A 172 -9.76 -0.86 7.25
N ALA A 173 -8.63 -1.56 7.27
CA ALA A 173 -8.49 -2.87 7.90
C ALA A 173 -8.77 -2.81 9.41
N LEU A 174 -8.23 -1.82 10.10
CA LEU A 174 -8.48 -1.56 11.53
C LEU A 174 -9.97 -1.31 11.81
N LEU A 175 -10.60 -0.42 11.04
CA LEU A 175 -12.00 -0.06 11.20
C LEU A 175 -12.91 -1.26 10.96
N THR A 176 -12.67 -2.04 9.90
CA THR A 176 -13.44 -3.23 9.56
C THR A 176 -13.34 -4.29 10.64
N VAL A 177 -12.14 -4.58 11.15
CA VAL A 177 -11.92 -5.57 12.22
C VAL A 177 -12.65 -5.17 13.49
N ARG A 178 -12.64 -3.89 13.84
CA ARG A 178 -13.40 -3.37 14.99
C ARG A 178 -14.90 -3.45 14.77
N TRP A 179 -15.36 -3.10 13.57
CA TRP A 179 -16.79 -3.17 13.22
C TRP A 179 -17.33 -4.60 13.24
N LEU A 180 -16.52 -5.57 12.79
CA LEU A 180 -16.87 -7.01 12.83
C LEU A 180 -16.80 -7.61 14.25
N GLY A 181 -16.39 -6.84 15.26
CA GLY A 181 -16.40 -7.27 16.65
C GLY A 181 -15.36 -8.36 16.98
N TYR A 182 -14.24 -8.42 16.26
CA TYR A 182 -13.19 -9.39 16.60
C TYR A 182 -12.64 -9.15 18.01
N PRO A 183 -12.50 -10.22 18.84
CA PRO A 183 -12.03 -10.09 20.21
C PRO A 183 -10.60 -9.54 20.27
N SER A 184 -10.37 -8.61 21.21
CA SER A 184 -9.03 -8.08 21.46
C SER A 184 -8.14 -9.12 22.14
N VAL A 185 -6.93 -9.31 21.64
CA VAL A 185 -5.93 -10.23 22.23
C VAL A 185 -5.44 -9.74 23.60
N ALA A 186 -5.52 -8.43 23.85
CA ALA A 186 -5.04 -7.81 25.11
C ALA A 186 -5.92 -8.08 26.35
N GLN A 187 -7.03 -8.81 26.22
CA GLN A 187 -7.99 -9.03 27.29
C GLN A 187 -7.51 -9.95 28.44
N LYS A 188 -6.32 -10.58 28.31
CA LYS A 188 -5.85 -11.57 29.30
C LYS A 188 -5.06 -11.01 30.49
N ASP A 189 -4.57 -9.75 30.42
CA ASP A 189 -3.77 -9.14 31.50
C ASP A 189 -4.01 -7.63 31.55
N GLU A 190 -4.67 -7.12 32.60
CA GLU A 190 -5.07 -5.70 32.72
C GLU A 190 -3.89 -4.71 32.69
N LYS A 191 -2.75 -5.04 33.29
CA LYS A 191 -1.56 -4.17 33.30
C LYS A 191 -0.85 -4.10 31.96
N ILE A 192 -0.82 -5.21 31.22
CA ILE A 192 -0.26 -5.28 29.87
C ILE A 192 -1.23 -4.63 28.90
N SER A 193 -2.54 -4.82 29.09
CA SER A 193 -3.63 -4.25 28.30
C SER A 193 -3.60 -2.71 28.26
N SER A 194 -3.41 -2.02 29.39
CA SER A 194 -3.40 -0.54 29.43
C SER A 194 -2.21 0.05 28.68
N ARG A 195 -1.02 -0.57 28.80
CA ARG A 195 0.19 -0.14 28.09
C ARG A 195 0.08 -0.38 26.59
N ILE A 196 -0.37 -1.57 26.19
CA ILE A 196 -0.62 -1.92 24.79
C ILE A 196 -1.66 -0.98 24.18
N ARG A 197 -2.78 -0.73 24.87
CA ARG A 197 -3.82 0.20 24.43
C ARG A 197 -3.26 1.61 24.20
N ARG A 198 -2.41 2.12 25.10
CA ARG A 198 -1.79 3.44 24.97
C ARG A 198 -0.86 3.50 23.75
N TYR A 199 0.03 2.51 23.55
CA TYR A 199 0.91 2.47 22.38
C TYR A 199 0.12 2.29 21.07
N THR A 200 -0.87 1.43 21.03
CA THR A 200 -1.72 1.25 19.86
C THR A 200 -2.48 2.53 19.52
N THR A 201 -3.04 3.22 20.53
CA THR A 201 -3.73 4.50 20.34
C THR A 201 -2.76 5.57 19.84
N LEU A 202 -1.55 5.66 20.38
CA LEU A 202 -0.52 6.60 19.91
C LEU A 202 -0.12 6.32 18.45
N ILE A 203 0.10 5.05 18.09
CA ILE A 203 0.43 4.66 16.71
C ILE A 203 -0.72 5.03 15.77
N VAL A 204 -1.97 4.74 16.16
CA VAL A 204 -3.15 5.10 15.36
C VAL A 204 -3.24 6.61 15.18
N ILE A 205 -3.12 7.40 16.25
CA ILE A 205 -3.16 8.86 16.18
C ILE A 205 -2.00 9.38 15.31
N ALA A 206 -0.78 8.91 15.56
CA ALA A 206 0.40 9.31 14.80
C ALA A 206 0.31 8.95 13.30
N THR A 207 -0.52 7.99 12.94
CA THR A 207 -0.75 7.56 11.55
C THR A 207 -1.94 8.30 10.94
N VAL A 208 -3.05 8.44 11.68
CA VAL A 208 -4.30 9.04 11.19
C VAL A 208 -4.18 10.56 11.06
N VAL A 209 -3.58 11.24 12.03
CA VAL A 209 -3.49 12.72 12.01
C VAL A 209 -2.68 13.25 10.82
N PRO A 210 -1.45 12.77 10.53
CA PRO A 210 -0.74 13.17 9.33
C PRO A 210 -1.49 12.82 8.04
N SER A 211 -2.17 11.66 8.01
CA SER A 211 -2.93 11.21 6.83
C SER A 211 -4.11 12.12 6.53
N ILE A 212 -4.86 12.55 7.55
CA ILE A 212 -5.96 13.52 7.38
C ILE A 212 -5.40 14.87 6.92
N TYR A 213 -4.30 15.34 7.52
CA TYR A 213 -3.64 16.58 7.10
C TYR A 213 -3.19 16.51 5.64
N LEU A 214 -2.58 15.38 5.23
CA LEU A 214 -2.15 15.16 3.85
C LEU A 214 -3.34 15.11 2.88
N ALA A 215 -4.41 14.39 3.24
CA ALA A 215 -5.65 14.35 2.46
C ALA A 215 -6.23 15.76 2.28
N TYR A 216 -6.32 16.56 3.34
CA TYR A 216 -6.79 17.94 3.29
C TYR A 216 -5.92 18.81 2.37
N ARG A 217 -4.59 18.70 2.46
CA ARG A 217 -3.64 19.43 1.61
C ARG A 217 -3.79 19.04 0.12
N LEU A 218 -3.96 17.73 -0.17
CA LEU A 218 -4.18 17.22 -1.52
C LEU A 218 -5.49 17.73 -2.13
N VAL A 219 -6.58 17.75 -1.35
CA VAL A 219 -7.86 18.34 -1.77
C VAL A 219 -7.68 19.82 -2.14
N GLY A 220 -7.01 20.58 -1.28
CA GLY A 220 -6.70 22.00 -1.53
C GLY A 220 -5.93 22.18 -2.84
N GLN A 221 -4.86 21.43 -3.07
CA GLN A 221 -4.06 21.52 -4.29
C GLN A 221 -4.85 21.17 -5.56
N ASN A 222 -5.68 20.12 -5.52
CA ASN A 222 -6.50 19.72 -6.67
C ASN A 222 -7.58 20.76 -6.99
N VAL A 223 -8.22 21.33 -5.97
CA VAL A 223 -9.21 22.41 -6.17
C VAL A 223 -8.56 23.65 -6.80
N TYR A 224 -7.34 24.01 -6.38
CA TYR A 224 -6.60 25.11 -6.98
C TYR A 224 -6.22 24.83 -8.44
N LYS A 225 -5.72 23.62 -8.77
CA LYS A 225 -5.39 23.23 -10.14
C LYS A 225 -6.62 23.27 -11.06
N THR A 226 -7.72 22.67 -10.63
CA THR A 226 -8.98 22.65 -11.43
C THR A 226 -9.57 24.06 -11.64
N LYS A 227 -9.39 24.98 -10.67
CA LYS A 227 -9.79 26.38 -10.86
C LYS A 227 -8.85 27.13 -11.81
N ALA A 228 -7.55 26.87 -11.77
CA ALA A 228 -6.58 27.47 -12.68
C ALA A 228 -6.80 27.03 -14.14
N GLU A 229 -7.07 25.73 -14.37
CA GLU A 229 -7.38 25.17 -15.69
C GLU A 229 -8.69 25.67 -16.30
N LYS A 230 -9.63 26.16 -15.49
CA LYS A 230 -10.89 26.75 -15.96
C LYS A 230 -10.77 28.24 -16.30
N LEU A 231 -9.65 28.88 -15.97
CA LEU A 231 -9.40 30.30 -16.22
C LEU A 231 -8.49 30.55 -17.43
N ILE A 232 -7.97 29.48 -18.03
CA ILE A 232 -7.21 29.46 -19.29
C ILE A 232 -8.12 28.90 -20.41
#